data_96d136ce6aa7c04b26f52e1d9330f3fe
#
_entry.id   96d136ce6aa7c04b26f52e1d9330f3fe
#
_cell.length_a   1.000
_cell.length_b   1.000
_cell.length_c   1.000
_cell.angle_alpha   90.00
_cell.angle_beta   90.00
_cell.angle_gamma   90.00
#
_symmetry.space_group_name_H-M   'P 1'
#
loop_
_entity.id
_entity.type
_entity.pdbx_description
1 polymer ?
#
loop_
_entity_poly.entity_id
_entity_poly.type
_entity_poly.pdbx_seq_one_letter_code
_entity_poly.pdbx_strand_id
1 'polypeptide(L)'
;MKNNWLTLKSLFLCVSALSASGLILSGCTENANLNVGEWSLEYDAHANGIDISKGSKLIYDNVYAAYKLADSVVSTRDYAKHHVSTKKINDHFGEGYHYEVTYTGNNLPVLVQSFYVYPTKDYVLTDFTLESTSEMASNYMAPVNVDRMPEVLNQGENNRALFIPFDNDCWIRYQSHPLTFTELTSYEVTAIFNNDDREAMVIGSVEHDSWKTGITIGKGNIYNVGSCLLYTSD
;
A
#
# COMPACT_ATOMS: atom_id res chain seq x y z
N MET A 1 -23.43 -27.38 5.46
CA MET A 1 -22.70 -26.36 4.71
C MET A 1 -21.61 -25.84 5.65
N LYS A 2 -20.36 -26.18 5.40
CA LYS A 2 -19.22 -25.74 6.22
C LYS A 2 -18.63 -24.51 5.57
N ASN A 3 -18.78 -23.36 6.21
CA ASN A 3 -18.16 -22.13 5.76
C ASN A 3 -16.65 -22.22 6.06
N ASN A 4 -15.88 -22.47 5.03
CA ASN A 4 -14.42 -22.34 5.10
C ASN A 4 -14.04 -20.87 4.91
N TRP A 5 -13.82 -20.18 6.01
CA TRP A 5 -13.24 -18.85 6.00
C TRP A 5 -11.72 -18.97 5.83
N LEU A 6 -11.21 -18.49 4.73
CA LEU A 6 -9.78 -18.42 4.46
C LEU A 6 -9.17 -17.28 5.28
N THR A 7 -8.39 -17.64 6.28
CA THR A 7 -7.49 -16.68 6.95
C THR A 7 -6.38 -16.33 5.97
N LEU A 8 -6.27 -15.06 5.59
CA LEU A 8 -5.16 -14.56 4.80
C LEU A 8 -3.87 -14.63 5.63
N LYS A 9 -3.14 -15.72 5.49
CA LYS A 9 -1.73 -15.77 5.88
C LYS A 9 -0.91 -15.55 4.62
N SER A 10 -0.39 -14.35 4.46
CA SER A 10 0.72 -14.15 3.54
C SER A 10 1.86 -15.04 4.00
N LEU A 11 2.11 -16.13 3.27
CA LEU A 11 3.13 -17.12 3.60
C LEU A 11 4.47 -16.61 3.09
N PHE A 12 5.14 -15.75 3.87
CA PHE A 12 6.57 -15.56 3.73
C PHE A 12 7.28 -16.69 4.47
N LEU A 13 8.03 -17.48 3.75
CA LEU A 13 8.89 -18.53 4.27
C LEU A 13 10.03 -17.89 5.07
N CYS A 14 9.84 -17.68 6.37
CA CYS A 14 10.93 -17.37 7.29
C CYS A 14 11.68 -18.65 7.62
N VAL A 15 12.87 -18.81 7.04
CA VAL A 15 13.86 -19.75 7.55
C VAL A 15 14.36 -19.22 8.89
N SER A 16 13.92 -19.86 9.97
CA SER A 16 14.40 -19.60 11.33
C SER A 16 15.83 -20.13 11.49
N ALA A 17 16.80 -19.24 11.57
CA ALA A 17 18.09 -19.52 12.16
C ALA A 17 18.11 -18.91 13.57
N LEU A 18 18.06 -19.76 14.60
CA LEU A 18 18.36 -19.38 15.98
C LEU A 18 19.82 -18.93 16.07
N SER A 19 20.06 -17.73 16.53
CA SER A 19 21.28 -17.39 17.24
C SER A 19 21.03 -16.31 18.30
N ALA A 20 21.59 -16.56 19.45
CA ALA A 20 21.33 -15.97 20.76
C ALA A 20 21.82 -14.52 20.91
N SER A 21 21.14 -13.82 21.82
CA SER A 21 21.61 -12.81 22.76
C SER A 21 22.18 -11.50 22.23
N GLY A 22 21.40 -10.47 22.35
CA GLY A 22 21.83 -9.07 22.38
C GLY A 22 20.64 -8.18 22.68
N LEU A 23 20.36 -7.94 23.98
CA LEU A 23 19.45 -6.88 24.41
C LEU A 23 20.05 -5.54 23.93
N ILE A 24 19.60 -5.06 22.80
CA ILE A 24 19.77 -3.66 22.45
C ILE A 24 18.46 -2.98 22.84
N LEU A 25 18.50 -2.28 23.95
CA LEU A 25 17.54 -1.24 24.27
C LEU A 25 17.68 -0.14 23.21
N SER A 26 16.97 -0.27 22.11
CA SER A 26 16.80 0.85 21.17
C SER A 26 15.71 1.74 21.73
N GLY A 27 16.13 2.94 22.15
CA GLY A 27 15.22 3.99 22.55
C GLY A 27 14.21 4.27 21.43
N CYS A 28 12.95 4.52 21.80
CA CYS A 28 11.94 5.05 20.91
C CYS A 28 12.45 6.36 20.30
N THR A 29 12.81 6.34 19.02
CA THR A 29 12.96 7.56 18.24
C THR A 29 11.60 7.84 17.61
N GLU A 30 10.97 8.92 18.04
CA GLU A 30 9.62 9.35 17.59
C GLU A 30 9.54 9.72 16.11
N ASN A 31 10.65 9.73 15.37
CA ASN A 31 10.70 10.01 13.94
C ASN A 31 11.68 9.05 13.29
N ALA A 32 11.19 7.90 12.88
CA ALA A 32 12.00 7.00 12.07
C ALA A 32 11.86 7.35 10.59
N ASN A 33 12.81 8.10 10.07
CA ASN A 33 12.91 8.40 8.64
C ASN A 33 13.81 7.35 7.99
N LEU A 34 13.39 6.85 6.84
CA LEU A 34 14.19 5.98 5.99
C LEU A 34 14.57 6.73 4.71
N ASN A 35 15.87 6.82 4.45
CA ASN A 35 16.39 7.37 3.19
C ASN A 35 17.19 6.28 2.48
N VAL A 36 16.78 5.88 1.28
CA VAL A 36 17.39 4.78 0.50
C VAL A 36 17.41 5.14 -0.98
N GLY A 37 18.59 5.39 -1.51
CA GLY A 37 18.73 5.88 -2.88
C GLY A 37 18.01 7.22 -3.06
N GLU A 38 17.06 7.27 -3.97
CA GLU A 38 16.22 8.46 -4.17
C GLU A 38 14.94 8.46 -3.33
N TRP A 39 14.64 7.35 -2.63
CA TRP A 39 13.43 7.21 -1.83
C TRP A 39 13.60 7.71 -0.41
N SER A 40 12.58 8.42 0.09
CA SER A 40 12.45 8.82 1.48
C SER A 40 11.07 8.44 1.99
N LEU A 41 11.02 7.76 3.13
CA LEU A 41 9.80 7.47 3.88
C LEU A 41 9.90 8.14 5.24
N GLU A 42 8.88 8.91 5.59
CA GLU A 42 8.80 9.65 6.85
C GLU A 42 7.43 9.41 7.52
N TYR A 43 7.44 8.97 8.76
CA TYR A 43 6.22 8.77 9.52
C TYR A 43 5.78 10.06 10.20
N ASP A 44 4.58 10.55 9.87
CA ASP A 44 3.92 11.64 10.57
C ASP A 44 3.05 11.11 11.71
N ALA A 45 3.51 11.29 12.95
CA ALA A 45 2.81 10.85 14.15
C ALA A 45 1.51 11.63 14.41
N HIS A 46 1.33 12.83 13.86
CA HIS A 46 0.10 13.61 14.01
C HIS A 46 -1.00 13.13 13.07
N ALA A 47 -0.61 12.73 11.86
CA ALA A 47 -1.55 12.23 10.86
C ALA A 47 -1.75 10.72 10.92
N ASN A 48 -0.90 9.98 11.67
CA ASN A 48 -0.79 8.52 11.62
C ASN A 48 -0.67 8.00 10.18
N GLY A 49 0.21 8.64 9.42
CA GLY A 49 0.44 8.37 8.01
C GLY A 49 1.92 8.42 7.65
N ILE A 50 2.22 8.05 6.43
CA ILE A 50 3.60 7.94 5.93
C ILE A 50 3.74 8.80 4.68
N ASP A 51 4.65 9.75 4.72
CA ASP A 51 5.06 10.51 3.55
C ASP A 51 6.05 9.71 2.72
N ILE A 52 5.81 9.62 1.43
CA ILE A 52 6.69 8.94 0.49
C ILE A 52 7.17 9.93 -0.55
N SER A 53 8.49 10.13 -0.62
CA SER A 53 9.14 11.03 -1.57
C SER A 53 10.16 10.30 -2.43
N LYS A 54 10.38 10.83 -3.65
CA LYS A 54 11.46 10.41 -4.55
C LYS A 54 12.28 11.63 -4.97
N GLY A 55 13.55 11.65 -4.62
CA GLY A 55 14.37 12.85 -4.73
C GLY A 55 13.80 13.99 -3.90
N SER A 56 13.55 15.12 -4.53
CA SER A 56 12.90 16.26 -3.91
C SER A 56 11.36 16.29 -4.08
N LYS A 57 10.79 15.28 -4.73
CA LYS A 57 9.37 15.25 -5.10
C LYS A 57 8.59 14.40 -4.09
N LEU A 58 7.61 15.00 -3.42
CA LEU A 58 6.64 14.28 -2.61
C LEU A 58 5.70 13.51 -3.56
N ILE A 59 5.68 12.18 -3.43
CA ILE A 59 4.83 11.29 -4.26
C ILE A 59 3.49 11.05 -3.57
N TYR A 60 3.52 10.76 -2.27
CA TYR A 60 2.35 10.55 -1.44
C TYR A 60 2.46 11.34 -0.14
N ASP A 61 1.36 11.98 0.24
CA ASP A 61 1.20 12.76 1.46
C ASP A 61 0.31 11.96 2.43
N ASN A 62 0.89 11.52 3.55
CA ASN A 62 0.18 10.82 4.63
C ASN A 62 -0.55 9.54 4.19
N VAL A 63 0.18 8.59 3.60
CA VAL A 63 -0.34 7.25 3.27
C VAL A 63 -0.80 6.55 4.55
N TYR A 64 -2.03 6.07 4.54
CA TYR A 64 -2.58 5.25 5.61
C TYR A 64 -3.17 3.95 5.06
N ALA A 65 -3.18 2.89 5.88
CA ALA A 65 -3.87 1.65 5.55
C ALA A 65 -5.29 1.65 6.12
N ALA A 66 -6.18 0.90 5.47
CA ALA A 66 -7.55 0.70 5.94
C ALA A 66 -8.04 -0.71 5.62
N TYR A 67 -8.98 -1.19 6.43
CA TYR A 67 -9.63 -2.48 6.23
C TYR A 67 -11.09 -2.39 6.72
N LYS A 68 -11.90 -3.35 6.28
CA LYS A 68 -13.28 -3.44 6.75
C LYS A 68 -13.38 -4.46 7.89
N LEU A 69 -13.95 -4.04 9.00
CA LEU A 69 -14.28 -4.92 10.12
C LEU A 69 -15.80 -4.86 10.35
N ALA A 70 -16.48 -5.97 10.10
CA ALA A 70 -17.93 -6.04 9.99
C ALA A 70 -18.43 -5.00 8.97
N ASP A 71 -19.25 -4.03 9.36
CA ASP A 71 -19.80 -2.98 8.49
C ASP A 71 -19.03 -1.65 8.56
N SER A 72 -17.93 -1.60 9.32
CA SER A 72 -17.17 -0.37 9.52
C SER A 72 -15.80 -0.44 8.84
N VAL A 73 -15.37 0.68 8.28
CA VAL A 73 -14.00 0.83 7.80
C VAL A 73 -13.16 1.34 8.97
N VAL A 74 -12.06 0.66 9.24
CA VAL A 74 -11.05 1.00 10.25
C VAL A 74 -9.76 1.33 9.51
N SER A 75 -9.06 2.36 9.95
CA SER A 75 -7.81 2.81 9.35
C SER A 75 -6.69 2.92 10.40
N THR A 76 -5.46 3.12 9.96
CA THR A 76 -4.33 3.38 10.86
C THR A 76 -4.56 4.60 11.75
N ARG A 77 -5.41 5.54 11.31
CA ARG A 77 -5.78 6.77 12.06
C ARG A 77 -6.67 6.50 13.28
N ASP A 78 -7.29 5.32 13.36
CA ASP A 78 -8.13 4.91 14.49
C ASP A 78 -7.33 4.25 15.63
N TYR A 79 -6.02 4.08 15.42
CA TYR A 79 -5.13 3.44 16.38
C TYR A 79 -4.49 4.46 17.33
N ALA A 80 -4.48 4.11 18.62
CA ALA A 80 -3.95 5.00 19.65
C ALA A 80 -2.43 4.97 19.79
N LYS A 81 -1.78 3.91 19.30
CA LYS A 81 -0.33 3.69 19.45
C LYS A 81 0.27 3.18 18.16
N HIS A 82 1.49 3.59 17.89
CA HIS A 82 2.30 3.10 16.78
C HIS A 82 3.74 2.83 17.23
N HIS A 83 4.41 1.99 16.48
CA HIS A 83 5.84 1.73 16.61
C HIS A 83 6.44 1.60 15.21
N VAL A 84 7.47 2.38 14.92
CA VAL A 84 8.16 2.36 13.64
C VAL A 84 9.46 1.58 13.78
N SER A 85 9.73 0.68 12.85
CA SER A 85 10.97 -0.08 12.77
C SER A 85 11.53 -0.12 11.35
N THR A 86 12.84 -0.23 11.24
CA THR A 86 13.53 -0.39 9.97
C THR A 86 14.60 -1.46 10.09
N LYS A 87 14.65 -2.38 9.13
CA LYS A 87 15.67 -3.42 9.07
C LYS A 87 16.21 -3.58 7.64
N LYS A 88 17.48 -3.94 7.50
CA LYS A 88 18.04 -4.37 6.22
C LYS A 88 17.48 -5.73 5.85
N ILE A 89 17.20 -5.90 4.57
CA ILE A 89 16.74 -7.16 3.98
C ILE A 89 17.61 -7.52 2.78
N ASN A 90 17.60 -8.80 2.45
CA ASN A 90 18.13 -9.31 1.18
C ASN A 90 17.20 -10.44 0.73
N ASP A 91 16.44 -10.19 -0.31
CA ASP A 91 15.40 -11.07 -0.82
C ASP A 91 15.51 -11.25 -2.35
N HIS A 92 14.47 -11.75 -2.99
CA HIS A 92 14.44 -11.96 -4.44
C HIS A 92 14.56 -10.67 -5.26
N PHE A 93 14.25 -9.52 -4.68
CA PHE A 93 14.38 -8.21 -5.30
C PHE A 93 15.76 -7.59 -5.11
N GLY A 94 16.56 -8.16 -4.19
CA GLY A 94 17.93 -7.77 -3.88
C GLY A 94 18.11 -7.23 -2.45
N GLU A 95 19.23 -6.52 -2.24
CA GLU A 95 19.48 -5.85 -0.97
C GLU A 95 18.62 -4.60 -0.85
N GLY A 96 17.96 -4.44 0.28
CA GLY A 96 17.04 -3.35 0.53
C GLY A 96 16.77 -3.11 2.01
N TYR A 97 15.69 -2.41 2.27
CA TYR A 97 15.21 -2.07 3.60
C TYR A 97 13.72 -2.37 3.71
N HIS A 98 13.33 -2.95 4.82
CA HIS A 98 11.95 -3.10 5.25
C HIS A 98 11.66 -2.02 6.30
N TYR A 99 10.77 -1.12 5.97
CA TYR A 99 10.22 -0.09 6.84
C TYR A 99 8.84 -0.54 7.30
N GLU A 100 8.63 -0.64 8.58
CA GLU A 100 7.43 -1.23 9.18
C GLU A 100 6.85 -0.30 10.23
N VAL A 101 5.54 -0.10 10.18
CA VAL A 101 4.79 0.59 11.22
C VAL A 101 3.76 -0.36 11.80
N THR A 102 3.92 -0.68 13.08
CA THR A 102 2.99 -1.51 13.86
C THR A 102 2.03 -0.61 14.61
N TYR A 103 0.74 -0.78 14.38
CA TYR A 103 -0.32 -0.05 15.05
C TYR A 103 -1.04 -0.93 16.06
N THR A 104 -1.26 -0.40 17.28
CA THR A 104 -1.98 -1.09 18.34
C THR A 104 -3.08 -0.20 18.92
N GLY A 105 -4.23 -0.78 19.16
CA GLY A 105 -5.41 -0.07 19.67
C GLY A 105 -6.28 -0.97 20.55
N ASN A 106 -7.14 -0.36 21.36
CA ASN A 106 -8.07 -1.12 22.20
C ASN A 106 -9.14 -1.76 21.34
N ASN A 107 -9.32 -3.08 21.49
CA ASN A 107 -10.32 -3.86 20.76
C ASN A 107 -10.16 -3.87 19.23
N LEU A 108 -9.00 -3.49 18.72
CA LEU A 108 -8.63 -3.60 17.32
C LEU A 108 -7.56 -4.68 17.14
N PRO A 109 -7.51 -5.38 16.00
CA PRO A 109 -6.38 -6.24 15.66
C PRO A 109 -5.11 -5.40 15.58
N VAL A 110 -3.95 -6.00 15.80
CA VAL A 110 -2.68 -5.34 15.49
C VAL A 110 -2.59 -5.20 13.97
N LEU A 111 -2.35 -3.99 13.49
CA LEU A 111 -2.12 -3.72 12.08
C LEU A 111 -0.64 -3.45 11.87
N VAL A 112 -0.03 -4.17 10.94
CA VAL A 112 1.37 -3.98 10.55
C VAL A 112 1.39 -3.54 9.09
N GLN A 113 1.80 -2.29 8.84
CA GLN A 113 1.97 -1.74 7.49
C GLN A 113 3.45 -1.75 7.11
N SER A 114 3.76 -2.35 5.97
CA SER A 114 5.13 -2.61 5.53
C SER A 114 5.44 -1.93 4.20
N PHE A 115 6.65 -1.41 4.10
CA PHE A 115 7.22 -0.87 2.87
C PHE A 115 8.60 -1.46 2.63
N TYR A 116 8.86 -1.88 1.40
CA TYR A 116 10.12 -2.46 0.98
C TYR A 116 10.78 -1.54 -0.05
N VAL A 117 11.96 -1.05 0.28
CA VAL A 117 12.67 -0.04 -0.51
C VAL A 117 14.06 -0.55 -0.89
N TYR A 118 14.38 -0.47 -2.16
CA TYR A 118 15.64 -0.98 -2.71
C TYR A 118 16.43 0.17 -3.34
N PRO A 119 17.73 0.35 -2.99
CA PRO A 119 18.52 1.51 -3.46
C PRO A 119 18.65 1.63 -4.98
N THR A 120 18.54 0.51 -5.68
CA THR A 120 18.74 0.43 -7.13
C THR A 120 17.46 0.28 -7.91
N LYS A 121 16.31 0.34 -7.24
CA LYS A 121 15.00 0.12 -7.87
C LYS A 121 14.17 1.41 -7.88
N ASP A 122 13.41 1.55 -8.94
CA ASP A 122 12.52 2.69 -9.16
C ASP A 122 11.08 2.41 -8.72
N TYR A 123 10.92 1.62 -7.67
CA TYR A 123 9.63 1.30 -7.07
C TYR A 123 9.75 1.03 -5.57
N VAL A 124 8.63 1.15 -4.88
CA VAL A 124 8.42 0.75 -3.50
C VAL A 124 7.34 -0.32 -3.51
N LEU A 125 7.57 -1.44 -2.80
CA LEU A 125 6.54 -2.44 -2.55
C LEU A 125 5.89 -2.16 -1.20
N THR A 126 4.60 -2.44 -1.07
CA THR A 126 3.89 -2.29 0.20
C THR A 126 2.89 -3.41 0.40
N ASP A 127 2.73 -3.82 1.64
CA ASP A 127 1.66 -4.68 2.11
C ASP A 127 1.18 -4.24 3.50
N PHE A 128 0.12 -4.88 4.00
CA PHE A 128 -0.17 -4.84 5.41
C PHE A 128 -0.82 -6.15 5.89
N THR A 129 -0.64 -6.45 7.17
CA THR A 129 -1.22 -7.60 7.83
C THR A 129 -2.06 -7.20 9.03
N LEU A 130 -3.06 -8.01 9.34
CA LEU A 130 -3.87 -7.90 10.54
C LEU A 130 -3.63 -9.12 11.42
N GLU A 131 -3.27 -8.88 12.67
CA GLU A 131 -3.05 -9.94 13.66
C GLU A 131 -4.08 -9.83 14.76
N SER A 132 -4.78 -10.92 15.02
CA SER A 132 -5.80 -11.01 16.07
C SER A 132 -5.69 -12.32 16.82
N THR A 133 -5.97 -12.28 18.11
CA THR A 133 -6.09 -13.49 18.95
C THR A 133 -7.44 -14.18 18.82
N SER A 134 -8.43 -13.50 18.23
CA SER A 134 -9.76 -14.04 17.94
C SER A 134 -9.95 -14.17 16.43
N GLU A 135 -10.87 -15.03 16.04
CA GLU A 135 -11.27 -15.16 14.65
C GLU A 135 -11.83 -13.82 14.12
N MET A 136 -11.33 -13.40 12.98
CA MET A 136 -11.80 -12.19 12.29
C MET A 136 -11.82 -12.42 10.79
N ALA A 137 -12.68 -11.69 10.11
CA ALA A 137 -12.76 -11.68 8.66
C ALA A 137 -12.85 -10.25 8.14
N SER A 138 -12.15 -9.99 7.06
CA SER A 138 -12.28 -8.76 6.28
C SER A 138 -12.43 -9.11 4.82
N ASN A 139 -13.33 -8.44 4.13
CA ASN A 139 -13.51 -8.55 2.68
C ASN A 139 -12.97 -7.35 1.91
N TYR A 140 -12.30 -6.44 2.60
CA TYR A 140 -11.67 -5.27 2.01
C TYR A 140 -10.40 -4.92 2.79
N MET A 141 -9.29 -4.79 2.07
CA MET A 141 -8.00 -4.39 2.61
C MET A 141 -7.32 -3.42 1.65
N ALA A 142 -6.98 -2.24 2.13
CA ALA A 142 -6.35 -1.19 1.34
C ALA A 142 -5.03 -0.75 1.99
N PRO A 143 -3.87 -1.21 1.49
CA PRO A 143 -2.56 -0.83 2.00
C PRO A 143 -2.23 0.64 1.76
N VAL A 144 -2.82 1.25 0.75
CA VAL A 144 -2.56 2.64 0.37
C VAL A 144 -3.87 3.41 0.25
N ASN A 145 -4.04 4.39 1.10
CA ASN A 145 -5.04 5.44 0.98
C ASN A 145 -4.36 6.78 1.20
N VAL A 146 -4.80 7.81 0.50
CA VAL A 146 -4.33 9.18 0.70
C VAL A 146 -5.51 10.14 0.55
N ASP A 147 -5.56 11.19 1.34
CA ASP A 147 -6.59 12.21 1.20
C ASP A 147 -6.24 13.19 0.08
N ARG A 148 -4.96 13.38 -0.15
CA ARG A 148 -4.43 14.27 -1.15
C ARG A 148 -3.13 13.71 -1.73
N MET A 149 -3.03 13.67 -3.04
CA MET A 149 -1.74 13.50 -3.71
C MET A 149 -1.21 14.85 -4.17
N PRO A 150 0.07 15.12 -3.91
CA PRO A 150 0.77 16.17 -4.64
C PRO A 150 0.74 15.85 -6.14
N GLU A 151 0.91 16.86 -6.96
CA GLU A 151 1.03 16.66 -8.40
C GLU A 151 2.29 15.87 -8.72
N VAL A 152 2.14 14.62 -9.11
CA VAL A 152 3.26 13.72 -9.43
C VAL A 152 3.76 13.97 -10.86
N LEU A 153 2.84 14.28 -11.77
CA LEU A 153 3.16 14.65 -13.15
C LEU A 153 3.32 16.17 -13.27
N ASN A 154 4.10 16.61 -14.23
CA ASN A 154 4.13 18.01 -14.59
C ASN A 154 2.74 18.49 -15.00
N GLN A 155 2.42 19.74 -14.66
CA GLN A 155 1.15 20.35 -15.08
C GLN A 155 1.10 20.44 -16.60
N GLY A 156 0.10 19.78 -17.20
CA GLY A 156 -0.08 19.77 -18.64
C GLY A 156 -1.49 19.30 -19.01
N GLU A 157 -1.94 19.72 -20.20
CA GLU A 157 -3.27 19.34 -20.70
C GLU A 157 -3.34 17.87 -21.13
N ASN A 158 -2.18 17.21 -21.33
CA ASN A 158 -2.07 15.83 -21.82
C ASN A 158 -1.87 14.79 -20.73
N ASN A 159 -2.17 15.12 -19.47
CA ASN A 159 -2.18 14.16 -18.38
C ASN A 159 -3.34 13.19 -18.52
N ARG A 160 -3.05 11.91 -18.42
CA ARG A 160 -4.00 10.81 -18.67
C ARG A 160 -3.89 9.74 -17.60
N ALA A 161 -4.94 8.93 -17.50
CA ALA A 161 -4.96 7.72 -16.70
C ALA A 161 -5.28 6.50 -17.57
N LEU A 162 -4.66 5.37 -17.26
CA LEU A 162 -5.01 4.08 -17.82
C LEU A 162 -6.17 3.49 -17.02
N PHE A 163 -7.23 3.09 -17.72
CA PHE A 163 -8.33 2.34 -17.16
C PHE A 163 -8.26 0.87 -17.61
N ILE A 164 -8.29 -0.03 -16.65
CA ILE A 164 -8.42 -1.47 -16.87
C ILE A 164 -9.73 -1.91 -16.20
N PRO A 165 -10.69 -2.49 -16.96
CA PRO A 165 -11.96 -2.92 -16.41
C PRO A 165 -11.80 -4.12 -15.48
N PHE A 166 -12.83 -4.39 -14.64
CA PHE A 166 -12.84 -5.53 -13.72
C PHE A 166 -12.66 -6.86 -14.47
N ASP A 167 -13.44 -7.06 -15.53
CA ASP A 167 -13.30 -8.16 -16.45
C ASP A 167 -12.85 -7.64 -17.81
N ASN A 168 -11.71 -8.12 -18.27
CA ASN A 168 -11.18 -7.74 -19.57
C ASN A 168 -11.80 -8.61 -20.66
N ASP A 169 -13.10 -8.47 -20.86
CA ASP A 169 -13.84 -9.16 -21.89
C ASP A 169 -13.78 -8.47 -23.26
N CYS A 170 -14.49 -9.02 -24.24
CA CYS A 170 -14.49 -8.47 -25.60
C CYS A 170 -15.30 -7.16 -25.74
N TRP A 171 -16.08 -6.82 -24.72
CA TRP A 171 -16.98 -5.65 -24.77
C TRP A 171 -16.36 -4.43 -24.07
N ILE A 172 -15.66 -4.64 -22.97
CA ILE A 172 -15.04 -3.58 -22.18
C ILE A 172 -13.54 -3.78 -22.23
N ARG A 173 -12.83 -2.84 -22.87
CA ARG A 173 -11.37 -2.89 -23.01
C ARG A 173 -10.71 -1.82 -22.17
N TYR A 174 -9.44 -2.00 -21.87
CA TYR A 174 -8.64 -0.94 -21.30
C TYR A 174 -8.64 0.30 -22.19
N GLN A 175 -8.68 1.44 -21.55
CA GLN A 175 -8.78 2.76 -22.20
C GLN A 175 -7.86 3.76 -21.50
N SER A 176 -7.56 4.83 -22.22
CA SER A 176 -6.84 5.98 -21.69
C SER A 176 -7.80 7.15 -21.58
N HIS A 177 -7.94 7.72 -20.39
CA HIS A 177 -8.80 8.87 -20.11
C HIS A 177 -7.98 10.11 -19.80
N PRO A 178 -8.42 11.31 -20.17
CA PRO A 178 -7.84 12.55 -19.63
C PRO A 178 -7.94 12.55 -18.09
N LEU A 179 -6.94 13.07 -17.41
CA LEU A 179 -6.88 13.08 -15.94
C LEU A 179 -7.81 14.15 -15.31
N THR A 180 -8.89 14.51 -15.98
CA THR A 180 -9.89 15.51 -15.56
C THR A 180 -11.22 14.91 -15.14
N PHE A 181 -11.37 13.60 -15.20
CA PHE A 181 -12.60 12.91 -14.80
C PHE A 181 -12.81 12.95 -13.26
N THR A 182 -14.04 12.71 -12.83
CA THR A 182 -14.42 12.83 -11.42
C THR A 182 -13.88 11.67 -10.58
N GLU A 183 -14.05 10.45 -11.06
CA GLU A 183 -13.59 9.22 -10.41
C GLU A 183 -13.50 8.07 -11.41
N LEU A 184 -12.51 7.22 -11.23
CA LEU A 184 -12.29 6.03 -12.04
C LEU A 184 -11.64 4.95 -11.18
N THR A 185 -12.16 3.72 -11.21
CA THR A 185 -11.51 2.56 -10.61
C THR A 185 -10.95 1.66 -11.70
N SER A 186 -9.66 1.50 -11.72
CA SER A 186 -8.92 0.54 -12.55
C SER A 186 -8.62 -0.71 -11.74
N TYR A 187 -8.51 -1.86 -12.39
CA TYR A 187 -8.31 -3.12 -11.68
C TYR A 187 -6.93 -3.71 -12.00
N GLU A 188 -6.29 -4.26 -10.96
CA GLU A 188 -4.97 -4.87 -10.92
C GLU A 188 -3.81 -3.91 -11.16
N VAL A 189 -3.90 -3.05 -12.15
CA VAL A 189 -2.87 -2.06 -12.46
C VAL A 189 -3.48 -0.81 -13.08
N THR A 190 -2.85 0.32 -12.82
CA THR A 190 -3.12 1.58 -13.52
C THR A 190 -1.84 2.38 -13.71
N ALA A 191 -1.93 3.40 -14.54
CA ALA A 191 -0.90 4.42 -14.68
C ALA A 191 -1.55 5.79 -14.80
N ILE A 192 -0.96 6.80 -14.18
CA ILE A 192 -1.12 8.19 -14.57
C ILE A 192 0.12 8.60 -15.36
N PHE A 193 -0.07 9.27 -16.48
CA PHE A 193 1.04 9.58 -17.38
C PHE A 193 0.78 10.84 -18.21
N ASN A 194 1.86 11.45 -18.65
CA ASN A 194 1.83 12.57 -19.57
C ASN A 194 2.37 12.15 -20.94
N ASN A 195 1.65 12.46 -22.02
CA ASN A 195 2.04 12.07 -23.36
C ASN A 195 3.18 12.92 -23.96
N ASP A 196 3.39 14.13 -23.46
CA ASP A 196 4.34 15.07 -24.04
C ASP A 196 5.76 14.82 -23.51
N ASP A 197 5.91 14.74 -22.18
CA ASP A 197 7.21 14.52 -21.52
C ASP A 197 7.51 13.05 -21.20
N ARG A 198 6.50 12.16 -21.38
CA ARG A 198 6.56 10.73 -21.12
C ARG A 198 6.85 10.38 -19.66
N GLU A 199 6.55 11.26 -18.73
CA GLU A 199 6.51 10.93 -17.32
C GLU A 199 5.33 10.02 -17.03
N ALA A 200 5.52 9.05 -16.14
CA ALA A 200 4.46 8.16 -15.69
C ALA A 200 4.70 7.70 -14.25
N MET A 201 3.60 7.48 -13.53
CA MET A 201 3.57 6.73 -12.31
C MET A 201 2.66 5.52 -12.50
N VAL A 202 3.19 4.32 -12.22
CA VAL A 202 2.47 3.05 -12.33
C VAL A 202 2.21 2.50 -10.95
N ILE A 203 0.98 2.05 -10.71
CA ILE A 203 0.59 1.36 -9.48
C ILE A 203 -0.13 0.07 -9.87
N GLY A 204 0.19 -1.01 -9.15
CA GLY A 204 -0.44 -2.30 -9.38
C GLY A 204 -0.22 -3.26 -8.23
N SER A 205 -1.03 -4.30 -8.17
CA SER A 205 -0.83 -5.43 -7.27
C SER A 205 0.15 -6.43 -7.87
N VAL A 206 0.86 -7.13 -6.98
CA VAL A 206 1.84 -8.16 -7.35
C VAL A 206 1.25 -9.56 -7.15
N GLU A 207 0.26 -9.68 -6.28
CA GLU A 207 -0.43 -10.94 -5.97
C GLU A 207 -1.90 -10.87 -6.36
N HIS A 208 -2.40 -11.92 -7.00
CA HIS A 208 -3.76 -11.99 -7.57
C HIS A 208 -4.52 -13.27 -7.23
N ASP A 209 -3.97 -14.13 -6.36
CA ASP A 209 -4.53 -15.47 -6.13
C ASP A 209 -5.91 -15.46 -5.47
N SER A 210 -6.12 -14.53 -4.54
CA SER A 210 -7.35 -14.48 -3.73
C SER A 210 -8.05 -13.11 -3.72
N TRP A 211 -7.37 -12.09 -4.21
CA TRP A 211 -7.83 -10.71 -4.13
C TRP A 211 -7.88 -10.04 -5.49
N LYS A 212 -8.92 -9.25 -5.72
CA LYS A 212 -9.02 -8.32 -6.85
C LYS A 212 -8.66 -6.93 -6.36
N THR A 213 -7.60 -6.35 -6.90
CA THR A 213 -7.17 -5.01 -6.51
C THR A 213 -7.87 -3.97 -7.35
N GLY A 214 -8.56 -3.05 -6.69
CA GLY A 214 -9.12 -1.85 -7.29
C GLY A 214 -8.24 -0.65 -6.98
N ILE A 215 -7.89 0.14 -7.99
CA ILE A 215 -7.09 1.35 -7.86
C ILE A 215 -7.95 2.51 -8.28
N THR A 216 -8.32 3.36 -7.33
CA THR A 216 -9.23 4.48 -7.58
C THR A 216 -8.46 5.77 -7.80
N ILE A 217 -8.75 6.40 -8.91
CA ILE A 217 -8.20 7.68 -9.35
C ILE A 217 -9.34 8.68 -9.32
N GLY A 218 -9.15 9.82 -8.68
CA GLY A 218 -10.14 10.89 -8.63
C GLY A 218 -9.50 12.26 -8.62
N LYS A 219 -10.14 13.21 -9.29
CA LYS A 219 -9.66 14.61 -9.38
C LYS A 219 -8.20 14.73 -9.83
N GLY A 220 -7.80 13.86 -10.75
CA GLY A 220 -6.43 13.84 -11.25
C GLY A 220 -5.41 13.09 -10.40
N ASN A 221 -5.83 12.41 -9.34
CA ASN A 221 -4.93 11.75 -8.40
C ASN A 221 -5.37 10.31 -8.11
N ILE A 222 -4.41 9.44 -7.79
CA ILE A 222 -4.67 8.12 -7.24
C ILE A 222 -4.81 8.28 -5.72
N TYR A 223 -5.94 7.91 -5.14
CA TYR A 223 -6.17 8.11 -3.72
C TYR A 223 -6.51 6.83 -2.93
N ASN A 224 -6.77 5.72 -3.62
CA ASN A 224 -7.04 4.45 -2.97
C ASN A 224 -6.47 3.30 -3.79
N VAL A 225 -5.77 2.40 -3.13
CA VAL A 225 -5.36 1.08 -3.66
C VAL A 225 -5.87 0.05 -2.67
N GLY A 226 -7.00 -0.55 -2.99
CA GLY A 226 -7.68 -1.49 -2.12
C GLY A 226 -8.01 -2.79 -2.82
N SER A 227 -7.87 -3.90 -2.09
CA SER A 227 -8.18 -5.23 -2.58
C SER A 227 -9.47 -5.73 -1.95
N CYS A 228 -10.38 -6.24 -2.78
CA CYS A 228 -11.57 -6.94 -2.35
C CYS A 228 -11.42 -8.44 -2.58
N LEU A 229 -11.99 -9.25 -1.70
CA LEU A 229 -11.96 -10.70 -1.84
C LEU A 229 -12.71 -11.11 -3.12
N LEU A 230 -12.05 -11.93 -3.95
CA LEU A 230 -12.70 -12.57 -5.09
C LEU A 230 -13.69 -13.62 -4.57
N TYR A 231 -14.98 -13.40 -4.82
CA TYR A 231 -15.95 -14.48 -4.72
C TYR A 231 -15.87 -15.31 -6.01
N THR A 232 -15.23 -16.46 -5.95
CA THR A 232 -15.48 -17.48 -6.96
C THR A 232 -16.83 -18.09 -6.64
N SER A 233 -17.84 -17.77 -7.41
CA SER A 233 -19.07 -18.55 -7.43
C SER A 233 -18.74 -19.87 -8.14
N ASP A 234 -18.64 -20.96 -7.35
CA ASP A 234 -18.72 -22.31 -7.90
C ASP A 234 -20.11 -22.59 -8.46
#